data_131b4754e9c7ffa0f2f652cb358fe197
#
_entry.id   131b4754e9c7ffa0f2f652cb358fe197
#
_cell.length_a   1.000
_cell.length_b   1.000
_cell.length_c   1.000
_cell.angle_alpha   90.00
_cell.angle_beta   90.00
_cell.angle_gamma   90.00
#
_symmetry.space_group_name_H-M   'P 1'
#
loop_
_entity.id
_entity.type
_entity.pdbx_description
1 polymer ?
#
loop_
_entity_poly.entity_id
_entity_poly.type
_entity_poly.pdbx_seq_one_letter_code
_entity_poly.pdbx_strand_id
1 'polypeptide(L)'
;MKTKGYFLYFVWCMIQIVSGQSSQSDKIRFLDFTPVIDGKLDRKLIHFKQKEFNHFFPFDNPAASRAKITYLIAYTPTHLYLYIETPADSITYRDRGFINGDGFKLLLAKPQKDSLTDEYYDIAFSPSKDKKYWARKRIWDYNRNQSHGKKLSTETRFEEIVYNGKCGFEVLLAWKDVDPYHPWFSEQLGYNLYFAKAIANDAATGYSVVKDEGIWDEEIPKRNFIPLVFEKPKRINKSVLIAKLTRRNIRVHDSFPVDLMALSKTTEIRPVQITIRNDSSKIILDTKIDCSLKNKTQHKLTSLKYSILKAGLYHFFSRSGNDTIGQYDFVVFPKFDFDSIRSQIVQNQYRLEYETVNTLLFKANEVEKQLHQLKPYETGKKILDKYFLFETELHSFLKENDPYKGITKPYRRAFKSKYDNSFQPYTIKLPQDYSPTKKYPLLVFLHGSGQDEQGVLNQTRSGGNFIEIAPFARDMYNCYDSDSSQKDIMEAIEDVMDHFPVDKSKMVIAGFSMGGYGALRTYYQHPELYKGVAVFAGHPDLANEWLGSGHPSFLEDQFLAPFSKIPVFVYHGRKDGALPVAKAEELIRKLKSNGIVVTERIMDDKTHEYPDDETNKIYFEWLTKITEK
;
A
#
# COMPACT_ATOMS: atom_id res chain seq x y z
N MET A 1 -62.07 39.51 -16.30
CA MET A 1 -62.31 38.75 -15.07
C MET A 1 -61.55 37.45 -15.14
N LYS A 2 -60.49 37.29 -14.34
CA LYS A 2 -59.56 36.14 -14.33
C LYS A 2 -59.98 35.17 -13.21
N THR A 3 -60.36 33.98 -13.57
CA THR A 3 -60.61 32.90 -12.59
C THR A 3 -59.34 32.04 -12.47
N LYS A 4 -58.80 31.98 -11.27
CA LYS A 4 -57.66 31.14 -10.89
C LYS A 4 -58.20 29.72 -10.58
N GLY A 5 -57.70 28.71 -11.31
CA GLY A 5 -57.89 27.31 -10.96
C GLY A 5 -56.78 26.84 -10.02
N TYR A 6 -57.18 26.31 -8.88
CA TYR A 6 -56.29 25.64 -7.92
C TYR A 6 -56.13 24.18 -8.33
N PHE A 7 -54.89 23.75 -8.62
CA PHE A 7 -54.54 22.36 -8.78
C PHE A 7 -54.20 21.77 -7.40
N LEU A 8 -55.04 20.90 -6.91
CA LEU A 8 -54.75 20.10 -5.71
C LEU A 8 -53.84 18.95 -6.11
N TYR A 9 -52.58 19.00 -5.66
CA TYR A 9 -51.70 17.83 -5.66
C TYR A 9 -52.04 16.95 -4.45
N PHE A 10 -52.60 15.79 -4.72
CA PHE A 10 -52.69 14.69 -3.76
C PHE A 10 -51.31 14.07 -3.63
N VAL A 11 -50.58 14.38 -2.57
CA VAL A 11 -49.37 13.66 -2.19
C VAL A 11 -49.78 12.35 -1.54
N TRP A 12 -49.67 11.28 -2.27
CA TRP A 12 -49.80 9.92 -1.74
C TRP A 12 -48.50 9.58 -1.02
N CYS A 13 -48.46 9.75 0.30
CA CYS A 13 -47.41 9.20 1.15
C CYS A 13 -47.56 7.68 1.15
N MET A 14 -46.79 7.01 0.28
CA MET A 14 -46.43 5.62 0.52
C MET A 14 -45.49 5.58 1.73
N ILE A 15 -46.04 5.20 2.87
CA ILE A 15 -45.25 4.69 3.97
C ILE A 15 -44.68 3.37 3.49
N GLN A 16 -43.44 3.40 2.94
CA GLN A 16 -42.65 2.20 2.87
C GLN A 16 -42.34 1.79 4.30
N ILE A 17 -43.08 0.78 4.76
CA ILE A 17 -42.62 -0.02 5.88
C ILE A 17 -41.27 -0.59 5.46
N VAL A 18 -40.22 0.12 5.82
CA VAL A 18 -38.86 -0.46 5.82
C VAL A 18 -38.94 -1.58 6.84
N SER A 19 -39.29 -2.77 6.39
CA SER A 19 -39.10 -3.99 7.15
C SER A 19 -37.59 -3.98 7.47
N GLY A 20 -37.29 -3.69 8.74
CA GLY A 20 -35.93 -3.80 9.24
C GLY A 20 -35.44 -5.22 8.95
N GLN A 21 -34.69 -5.40 7.86
CA GLN A 21 -33.90 -6.58 7.70
C GLN A 21 -32.94 -6.56 8.88
N SER A 22 -33.25 -7.37 9.89
CA SER A 22 -32.30 -7.69 10.95
C SER A 22 -30.98 -8.01 10.25
N SER A 23 -29.93 -7.25 10.50
CA SER A 23 -28.62 -7.48 9.93
C SER A 23 -28.24 -8.93 10.22
N GLN A 24 -28.30 -9.78 9.19
CA GLN A 24 -28.08 -11.21 9.33
C GLN A 24 -26.62 -11.39 9.73
N SER A 25 -26.37 -11.65 11.01
CA SER A 25 -25.04 -11.91 11.52
C SER A 25 -24.61 -13.33 11.18
N ASP A 26 -23.36 -13.50 10.79
CA ASP A 26 -22.79 -14.79 10.49
C ASP A 26 -22.10 -15.40 11.71
N LYS A 27 -22.63 -16.53 12.16
CA LYS A 27 -22.03 -17.30 13.24
C LYS A 27 -20.88 -18.16 12.71
N ILE A 28 -19.66 -17.89 13.18
CA ILE A 28 -18.47 -18.69 12.82
C ILE A 28 -18.06 -19.61 13.96
N ARG A 29 -17.67 -20.83 13.57
CA ARG A 29 -17.37 -21.89 14.51
C ARG A 29 -15.95 -21.83 15.04
N PHE A 30 -15.82 -22.19 16.29
CA PHE A 30 -14.54 -22.44 16.92
C PHE A 30 -13.99 -23.81 16.51
N LEU A 31 -12.72 -23.85 16.12
CA LEU A 31 -11.97 -25.07 15.85
C LEU A 31 -10.99 -25.32 17.00
N ASP A 32 -11.10 -26.50 17.61
CA ASP A 32 -10.19 -26.97 18.65
C ASP A 32 -8.94 -27.68 18.10
N PHE A 33 -8.73 -27.60 16.80
CA PHE A 33 -7.58 -28.11 16.06
C PHE A 33 -7.14 -27.09 15.01
N THR A 34 -5.90 -27.21 14.54
CA THR A 34 -5.40 -26.41 13.41
C THR A 34 -5.62 -27.20 12.11
N PRO A 35 -6.38 -26.69 11.13
CA PRO A 35 -6.55 -27.35 9.85
C PRO A 35 -5.23 -27.51 9.09
N VAL A 36 -5.13 -28.57 8.30
CA VAL A 36 -4.03 -28.77 7.35
C VAL A 36 -4.32 -27.91 6.13
N ILE A 37 -3.40 -27.04 5.76
CA ILE A 37 -3.56 -26.12 4.63
C ILE A 37 -2.89 -26.71 3.41
N ASP A 38 -3.69 -27.32 2.54
CA ASP A 38 -3.27 -28.00 1.29
C ASP A 38 -4.15 -27.61 0.07
N GLY A 39 -5.06 -26.65 0.26
CA GLY A 39 -6.01 -26.17 -0.74
C GLY A 39 -7.31 -26.98 -0.78
N LYS A 40 -7.46 -28.03 0.01
CA LYS A 40 -8.68 -28.84 0.13
C LYS A 40 -9.36 -28.56 1.46
N LEU A 41 -10.69 -28.66 1.47
CA LEU A 41 -11.42 -28.60 2.73
C LEU A 41 -10.98 -29.74 3.66
N ASP A 42 -10.50 -29.37 4.86
CA ASP A 42 -10.08 -30.36 5.88
C ASP A 42 -11.20 -31.39 6.14
N ARG A 43 -10.85 -32.68 6.21
CA ARG A 43 -11.81 -33.77 6.39
C ARG A 43 -12.71 -33.61 7.61
N LYS A 44 -12.23 -32.95 8.66
CA LYS A 44 -13.01 -32.66 9.87
C LYS A 44 -14.07 -31.56 9.64
N LEU A 45 -13.98 -30.84 8.53
CA LEU A 45 -14.86 -29.74 8.21
C LEU A 45 -15.90 -30.06 7.11
N ILE A 46 -15.83 -31.20 6.47
CA ILE A 46 -16.74 -31.61 5.37
C ILE A 46 -18.23 -31.61 5.74
N HIS A 47 -18.55 -31.77 7.03
CA HIS A 47 -19.93 -31.75 7.54
C HIS A 47 -20.42 -30.33 7.87
N PHE A 48 -19.57 -29.32 7.74
CA PHE A 48 -20.00 -27.94 7.96
C PHE A 48 -20.65 -27.39 6.69
N LYS A 49 -21.80 -26.75 6.87
CA LYS A 49 -22.51 -26.11 5.74
C LYS A 49 -21.66 -24.98 5.18
N GLN A 50 -21.29 -25.11 3.92
CA GLN A 50 -20.70 -24.01 3.16
C GLN A 50 -21.76 -22.99 2.78
N LYS A 51 -21.36 -21.75 2.62
CA LYS A 51 -22.18 -20.63 2.14
C LYS A 51 -21.85 -20.34 0.69
N GLU A 52 -22.75 -19.64 0.00
CA GLU A 52 -22.56 -19.20 -1.39
C GLU A 52 -22.33 -17.70 -1.46
N PHE A 53 -21.61 -17.26 -2.50
CA PHE A 53 -21.53 -15.87 -2.89
C PHE A 53 -22.84 -15.44 -3.56
N ASN A 54 -23.43 -14.32 -3.13
CA ASN A 54 -24.80 -13.97 -3.47
C ASN A 54 -24.90 -12.97 -4.63
N HIS A 55 -23.90 -12.11 -4.80
CA HIS A 55 -23.92 -11.03 -5.77
C HIS A 55 -22.83 -11.25 -6.82
N PHE A 56 -23.09 -10.84 -8.05
CA PHE A 56 -22.16 -10.95 -9.16
C PHE A 56 -22.13 -9.65 -9.95
N PHE A 57 -20.92 -9.17 -10.23
CA PHE A 57 -20.65 -8.00 -11.03
C PHE A 57 -19.80 -8.41 -12.23
N PRO A 58 -20.31 -8.34 -13.46
CA PRO A 58 -19.50 -8.51 -14.66
C PRO A 58 -18.65 -7.26 -14.83
N PHE A 59 -17.35 -7.37 -14.52
CA PHE A 59 -16.39 -6.28 -14.70
C PHE A 59 -15.96 -6.28 -16.17
N ASP A 60 -16.06 -5.15 -16.86
CA ASP A 60 -15.66 -4.93 -18.27
C ASP A 60 -16.19 -5.94 -19.32
N ASN A 61 -16.90 -6.98 -18.93
CA ASN A 61 -17.47 -7.97 -19.84
C ASN A 61 -18.90 -8.35 -19.45
N PRO A 62 -19.92 -7.73 -20.08
CA PRO A 62 -21.32 -8.05 -19.83
C PRO A 62 -21.71 -9.52 -20.08
N ALA A 63 -20.92 -10.26 -20.89
CA ALA A 63 -21.14 -11.68 -21.16
C ALA A 63 -20.54 -12.62 -20.09
N ALA A 64 -19.84 -12.09 -19.08
CA ALA A 64 -19.31 -12.88 -17.98
C ALA A 64 -20.44 -13.56 -17.21
N SER A 65 -20.36 -14.89 -17.06
CA SER A 65 -21.35 -15.65 -16.32
C SER A 65 -20.97 -15.76 -14.84
N ARG A 66 -21.99 -15.78 -13.98
CA ARG A 66 -21.83 -16.02 -12.55
C ARG A 66 -21.25 -17.42 -12.30
N ALA A 67 -20.10 -17.51 -11.67
CA ALA A 67 -19.56 -18.78 -11.18
C ALA A 67 -20.27 -19.19 -9.89
N LYS A 68 -20.53 -20.50 -9.71
CA LYS A 68 -20.99 -21.03 -8.44
C LYS A 68 -19.78 -21.14 -7.49
N ILE A 69 -19.71 -20.24 -6.51
CA ILE A 69 -18.61 -20.17 -5.56
C ILE A 69 -19.17 -20.39 -4.16
N THR A 70 -18.56 -21.28 -3.42
CA THR A 70 -18.91 -21.56 -2.02
C THR A 70 -17.73 -21.26 -1.10
N TYR A 71 -18.02 -20.96 0.16
CA TYR A 71 -17.00 -20.69 1.16
C TYR A 71 -17.38 -21.19 2.55
N LEU A 72 -16.37 -21.40 3.38
CA LEU A 72 -16.48 -21.72 4.79
C LEU A 72 -15.54 -20.81 5.60
N ILE A 73 -16.06 -20.16 6.63
CA ILE A 73 -15.27 -19.42 7.61
C ILE A 73 -15.38 -20.09 8.97
N ALA A 74 -14.25 -20.24 9.65
CA ALA A 74 -14.13 -20.75 11.00
C ALA A 74 -12.96 -20.04 11.71
N TYR A 75 -12.72 -20.31 13.00
CA TYR A 75 -11.60 -19.68 13.69
C TYR A 75 -10.97 -20.60 14.74
N THR A 76 -9.68 -20.38 14.97
CA THR A 76 -8.93 -20.90 16.12
C THR A 76 -8.51 -19.71 17.03
N PRO A 77 -7.95 -19.96 18.21
CA PRO A 77 -7.43 -18.87 19.06
C PRO A 77 -6.37 -18.00 18.38
N THR A 78 -5.67 -18.50 17.37
CA THR A 78 -4.53 -17.85 16.73
C THR A 78 -4.77 -17.44 15.29
N HIS A 79 -5.81 -17.99 14.62
CA HIS A 79 -6.05 -17.78 13.19
C HIS A 79 -7.54 -17.72 12.84
N LEU A 80 -7.85 -16.99 11.78
CA LEU A 80 -9.07 -17.13 11.00
C LEU A 80 -8.82 -18.18 9.91
N TYR A 81 -9.72 -19.14 9.77
CA TYR A 81 -9.73 -20.12 8.69
C TYR A 81 -10.73 -19.72 7.61
N LEU A 82 -10.32 -19.75 6.36
CA LEU A 82 -11.17 -19.51 5.20
C LEU A 82 -10.88 -20.58 4.15
N TYR A 83 -11.94 -21.21 3.66
CA TYR A 83 -11.91 -22.09 2.50
C TYR A 83 -12.89 -21.57 1.45
N ILE A 84 -12.46 -21.50 0.18
CA ILE A 84 -13.28 -21.13 -0.97
C ILE A 84 -13.17 -22.23 -2.02
N GLU A 85 -14.29 -22.59 -2.65
CA GLU A 85 -14.36 -23.60 -3.70
C GLU A 85 -15.19 -23.10 -4.87
N THR A 86 -14.72 -23.38 -6.09
CA THR A 86 -15.46 -23.12 -7.33
C THR A 86 -15.31 -24.31 -8.29
N PRO A 87 -16.37 -24.72 -9.01
CA PRO A 87 -16.26 -25.71 -10.08
C PRO A 87 -15.36 -25.16 -11.20
N ALA A 88 -14.22 -25.80 -11.42
CA ALA A 88 -13.31 -25.50 -12.52
C ALA A 88 -12.21 -26.56 -12.63
N ASP A 89 -11.74 -26.82 -13.85
CA ASP A 89 -10.68 -27.80 -14.13
C ASP A 89 -9.28 -27.15 -14.16
N SER A 90 -9.20 -25.85 -14.01
CA SER A 90 -7.93 -25.10 -13.98
C SER A 90 -8.03 -23.80 -13.19
N ILE A 91 -6.89 -23.34 -12.69
CA ILE A 91 -6.72 -22.02 -12.09
C ILE A 91 -6.02 -21.12 -13.12
N THR A 92 -6.58 -19.95 -13.37
CA THR A 92 -5.97 -18.94 -14.24
C THR A 92 -5.01 -18.08 -13.41
N TYR A 93 -3.72 -18.36 -13.56
CA TYR A 93 -2.64 -17.61 -12.89
C TYR A 93 -2.36 -16.33 -13.67
N ARG A 94 -2.52 -15.18 -13.05
CA ARG A 94 -2.20 -13.86 -13.62
C ARG A 94 -1.53 -12.97 -12.58
N ASP A 95 -0.90 -11.89 -13.05
CA ASP A 95 -0.44 -10.84 -12.13
C ASP A 95 -1.65 -10.28 -11.35
N ARG A 96 -1.49 -10.17 -10.03
CA ARG A 96 -2.56 -9.72 -9.13
C ARG A 96 -3.90 -10.45 -9.38
N GLY A 97 -3.86 -11.79 -9.29
CA GLY A 97 -5.01 -12.66 -9.56
C GLY A 97 -6.30 -12.28 -8.83
N PHE A 98 -6.21 -11.54 -7.72
CA PHE A 98 -7.36 -10.98 -7.02
C PHE A 98 -8.07 -9.83 -7.78
N ILE A 99 -7.51 -9.38 -8.91
CA ILE A 99 -8.12 -8.43 -9.85
C ILE A 99 -8.30 -9.08 -11.23
N ASN A 100 -7.24 -9.72 -11.75
CA ASN A 100 -7.13 -10.10 -13.15
C ASN A 100 -7.19 -11.63 -13.40
N GLY A 101 -7.03 -12.45 -12.36
CA GLY A 101 -6.97 -13.91 -12.44
C GLY A 101 -8.03 -14.59 -11.58
N ASP A 102 -7.78 -15.85 -11.23
CA ASP A 102 -8.57 -16.54 -10.23
C ASP A 102 -7.96 -16.24 -8.85
N GLY A 103 -8.52 -15.28 -8.13
CA GLY A 103 -8.06 -14.87 -6.83
C GLY A 103 -9.18 -14.27 -6.00
N PHE A 104 -8.89 -13.85 -4.78
CA PHE A 104 -9.93 -13.33 -3.91
C PHE A 104 -9.40 -12.30 -2.91
N LYS A 105 -10.33 -11.56 -2.33
CA LYS A 105 -10.10 -10.62 -1.25
C LYS A 105 -10.99 -10.93 -0.06
N LEU A 106 -10.42 -10.85 1.14
CA LEU A 106 -11.13 -10.84 2.39
C LEU A 106 -11.02 -9.44 3.00
N LEU A 107 -12.15 -8.79 3.15
CA LEU A 107 -12.26 -7.52 3.86
C LEU A 107 -12.65 -7.76 5.31
N LEU A 108 -11.96 -7.11 6.25
CA LEU A 108 -12.23 -7.19 7.68
C LEU A 108 -12.31 -5.79 8.30
N ALA A 109 -13.38 -5.53 9.06
CA ALA A 109 -13.55 -4.27 9.74
C ALA A 109 -14.26 -4.42 11.09
N LYS A 110 -14.19 -3.37 11.91
CA LYS A 110 -15.12 -3.21 13.02
C LYS A 110 -16.46 -2.77 12.42
N PRO A 111 -17.54 -3.57 12.51
CA PRO A 111 -18.81 -3.20 11.91
C PRO A 111 -19.38 -1.96 12.62
N GLN A 112 -19.78 -0.98 11.82
CA GLN A 112 -20.57 0.13 12.27
C GLN A 112 -22.05 -0.22 12.03
N LYS A 113 -22.93 0.10 12.96
CA LYS A 113 -24.37 -0.10 12.78
C LYS A 113 -24.85 0.80 11.63
N ASP A 114 -25.39 0.16 10.58
CA ASP A 114 -26.12 0.80 9.49
C ASP A 114 -25.34 1.86 8.67
N SER A 115 -24.01 1.87 8.73
CA SER A 115 -23.17 2.78 7.95
C SER A 115 -22.02 2.09 7.25
N LEU A 116 -21.68 2.62 6.07
CA LEU A 116 -20.47 2.24 5.36
C LEU A 116 -19.25 2.77 6.11
N THR A 117 -18.16 1.99 6.15
CA THR A 117 -16.90 2.39 6.77
C THR A 117 -15.78 2.48 5.75
N ASP A 118 -14.90 3.46 5.93
CA ASP A 118 -13.63 3.66 5.24
C ASP A 118 -12.43 3.16 6.06
N GLU A 119 -12.68 2.49 7.20
CA GLU A 119 -11.65 1.91 8.05
C GLU A 119 -11.75 0.38 8.03
N TYR A 120 -10.88 -0.29 7.25
CA TYR A 120 -10.88 -1.75 7.12
C TYR A 120 -9.54 -2.30 6.61
N TYR A 121 -9.35 -3.60 6.75
CA TYR A 121 -8.32 -4.34 6.05
C TYR A 121 -8.84 -4.93 4.73
N ASP A 122 -8.12 -4.72 3.64
CA ASP A 122 -8.28 -5.41 2.36
C ASP A 122 -7.14 -6.44 2.23
N ILE A 123 -7.48 -7.72 2.34
CA ILE A 123 -6.52 -8.81 2.35
C ILE A 123 -6.70 -9.61 1.06
N ALA A 124 -5.69 -9.56 0.19
CA ALA A 124 -5.76 -10.15 -1.13
C ALA A 124 -4.87 -11.39 -1.26
N PHE A 125 -5.41 -12.39 -1.96
CA PHE A 125 -4.76 -13.66 -2.24
C PHE A 125 -4.77 -13.92 -3.75
N SER A 126 -3.58 -14.04 -4.33
CA SER A 126 -3.37 -14.40 -5.74
C SER A 126 -2.76 -15.79 -5.83
N PRO A 127 -3.42 -16.76 -6.43
CA PRO A 127 -2.78 -18.02 -6.80
C PRO A 127 -1.52 -17.77 -7.64
N SER A 128 -0.47 -18.52 -7.39
CA SER A 128 0.77 -18.42 -8.15
C SER A 128 1.55 -19.73 -8.12
N LYS A 129 2.10 -20.12 -9.27
CA LYS A 129 3.03 -21.25 -9.36
C LYS A 129 4.32 -20.97 -8.58
N ASP A 130 4.79 -19.71 -8.61
CA ASP A 130 5.84 -19.23 -7.73
C ASP A 130 5.26 -18.86 -6.36
N LYS A 131 5.53 -19.68 -5.35
CA LYS A 131 5.08 -19.44 -3.97
C LYS A 131 5.70 -18.20 -3.33
N LYS A 132 6.76 -17.61 -3.91
CA LYS A 132 7.40 -16.36 -3.46
C LYS A 132 6.88 -15.12 -4.17
N TYR A 133 5.95 -15.30 -5.12
CA TYR A 133 5.38 -14.20 -5.87
C TYR A 133 4.89 -13.06 -4.96
N TRP A 134 5.27 -11.83 -5.26
CA TRP A 134 5.08 -10.67 -4.36
C TRP A 134 3.62 -10.35 -4.05
N ALA A 135 2.70 -10.58 -5.01
CA ALA A 135 1.27 -10.32 -4.84
C ALA A 135 0.48 -11.53 -4.31
N ARG A 136 1.15 -12.67 -4.03
CA ARG A 136 0.48 -13.89 -3.57
C ARG A 136 -0.33 -13.70 -2.29
N LYS A 137 0.20 -12.91 -1.34
CA LYS A 137 -0.43 -12.59 -0.06
C LYS A 137 -0.17 -11.13 0.26
N ARG A 138 -1.19 -10.28 0.16
CA ARG A 138 -1.09 -8.85 0.41
C ARG A 138 -2.15 -8.39 1.39
N ILE A 139 -1.87 -7.31 2.09
CA ILE A 139 -2.82 -6.65 2.97
C ILE A 139 -2.64 -5.14 2.87
N TRP A 140 -3.75 -4.44 2.70
CA TRP A 140 -3.82 -2.98 2.81
C TRP A 140 -4.66 -2.63 4.02
N ASP A 141 -4.20 -1.66 4.77
CA ASP A 141 -4.92 -1.05 5.88
C ASP A 141 -5.51 0.27 5.38
N TYR A 142 -6.80 0.30 5.17
CA TYR A 142 -7.53 1.49 4.80
C TYR A 142 -7.94 2.26 6.05
N ASN A 143 -7.66 3.56 6.07
CA ASN A 143 -7.96 4.44 7.19
C ASN A 143 -8.34 5.82 6.68
N ARG A 144 -9.63 6.06 6.53
CA ARG A 144 -10.23 7.31 6.04
C ARG A 144 -9.67 7.72 4.67
N ASN A 145 -8.68 8.56 4.58
CA ASN A 145 -8.14 9.04 3.30
C ASN A 145 -6.79 8.41 2.95
N GLN A 146 -6.43 7.29 3.54
CA GLN A 146 -5.12 6.67 3.33
C GLN A 146 -5.20 5.15 3.28
N SER A 147 -4.41 4.56 2.38
CA SER A 147 -4.20 3.12 2.32
C SER A 147 -2.70 2.80 2.49
N HIS A 148 -2.39 1.81 3.31
CA HIS A 148 -1.02 1.38 3.55
C HIS A 148 -0.88 -0.11 3.27
N GLY A 149 -0.15 -0.46 2.21
CA GLY A 149 0.16 -1.84 1.89
C GLY A 149 1.25 -2.42 2.79
N LYS A 150 1.05 -3.63 3.29
CA LYS A 150 2.05 -4.39 4.05
C LYS A 150 2.05 -5.86 3.65
N LYS A 151 3.11 -6.58 4.02
CA LYS A 151 3.18 -8.03 3.83
C LYS A 151 2.49 -8.74 5.00
N LEU A 152 1.79 -9.82 4.70
CA LEU A 152 1.33 -10.76 5.71
C LEU A 152 2.51 -11.54 6.31
N SER A 153 2.39 -11.94 7.56
CA SER A 153 3.42 -12.74 8.24
C SER A 153 3.54 -14.14 7.63
N THR A 154 4.63 -14.83 7.95
CA THR A 154 4.83 -16.22 7.54
C THR A 154 3.85 -17.19 8.21
N GLU A 155 3.21 -16.80 9.32
CA GLU A 155 2.18 -17.59 9.98
C GLU A 155 0.87 -17.63 9.20
N THR A 156 0.58 -16.59 8.39
CA THR A 156 -0.53 -16.66 7.43
C THR A 156 -0.15 -17.58 6.27
N ARG A 157 -0.91 -18.67 6.12
CA ARG A 157 -0.72 -19.67 5.07
C ARG A 157 -1.83 -19.57 4.04
N PHE A 158 -1.48 -19.82 2.78
CA PHE A 158 -2.40 -19.84 1.65
C PHE A 158 -1.96 -20.94 0.67
N GLU A 159 -2.87 -21.85 0.36
CA GLU A 159 -2.68 -22.88 -0.66
C GLU A 159 -3.89 -22.98 -1.57
N GLU A 160 -3.62 -23.32 -2.83
CA GLU A 160 -4.59 -23.56 -3.88
C GLU A 160 -4.31 -24.87 -4.58
N ILE A 161 -5.39 -25.55 -5.03
CA ILE A 161 -5.31 -26.81 -5.75
C ILE A 161 -6.47 -26.98 -6.73
N VAL A 162 -6.22 -27.70 -7.81
CA VAL A 162 -7.26 -28.25 -8.70
C VAL A 162 -7.44 -29.73 -8.41
N TYR A 163 -8.65 -30.16 -8.11
CA TYR A 163 -8.96 -31.55 -7.81
C TYR A 163 -10.42 -31.88 -8.11
N ASN A 164 -10.67 -33.03 -8.70
CA ASN A 164 -12.02 -33.55 -8.96
C ASN A 164 -12.98 -32.55 -9.63
N GLY A 165 -12.51 -31.80 -10.65
CA GLY A 165 -13.32 -30.80 -11.35
C GLY A 165 -13.62 -29.54 -10.52
N LYS A 166 -12.80 -29.25 -9.52
CA LYS A 166 -12.94 -28.11 -8.63
C LYS A 166 -11.61 -27.43 -8.38
N CYS A 167 -11.65 -26.13 -8.15
CA CYS A 167 -10.54 -25.35 -7.60
C CYS A 167 -10.84 -25.03 -6.15
N GLY A 168 -9.93 -25.41 -5.25
CA GLY A 168 -9.98 -25.09 -3.83
C GLY A 168 -8.90 -24.07 -3.47
N PHE A 169 -9.26 -23.13 -2.59
CA PHE A 169 -8.40 -22.08 -2.06
C PHE A 169 -8.53 -22.06 -0.55
N GLU A 170 -7.42 -22.27 0.14
CA GLU A 170 -7.44 -22.44 1.59
C GLU A 170 -6.50 -21.49 2.29
N VAL A 171 -7.00 -20.77 3.29
CA VAL A 171 -6.26 -19.76 4.04
C VAL A 171 -6.35 -20.03 5.54
N LEU A 172 -5.22 -19.85 6.20
CA LEU A 172 -5.12 -19.72 7.64
C LEU A 172 -4.49 -18.35 7.94
N LEU A 173 -5.33 -17.34 8.19
CA LEU A 173 -4.92 -15.96 8.43
C LEU A 173 -4.61 -15.75 9.91
N ALA A 174 -3.37 -15.40 10.23
CA ALA A 174 -2.96 -15.12 11.60
C ALA A 174 -3.62 -13.84 12.14
N TRP A 175 -4.23 -13.92 13.34
CA TRP A 175 -4.87 -12.76 13.97
C TRP A 175 -3.92 -11.57 14.17
N LYS A 176 -2.62 -11.83 14.35
CA LYS A 176 -1.62 -10.77 14.48
C LYS A 176 -1.44 -9.91 13.22
N ASP A 177 -1.81 -10.42 12.05
CA ASP A 177 -1.69 -9.69 10.78
C ASP A 177 -2.80 -8.65 10.62
N VAL A 178 -3.90 -8.80 11.37
CA VAL A 178 -5.10 -7.96 11.32
C VAL A 178 -5.39 -7.25 12.64
N ASP A 179 -4.35 -6.97 13.44
CA ASP A 179 -4.50 -6.18 14.66
C ASP A 179 -5.23 -4.84 14.38
N PRO A 180 -6.17 -4.39 15.24
CA PRO A 180 -6.47 -4.92 16.56
C PRO A 180 -7.53 -6.05 16.60
N TYR A 181 -7.98 -6.53 15.46
CA TYR A 181 -9.08 -7.51 15.39
C TYR A 181 -8.66 -8.87 15.91
N HIS A 182 -9.40 -9.37 16.89
CA HIS A 182 -9.22 -10.69 17.45
C HIS A 182 -10.49 -11.15 18.16
N PRO A 183 -10.96 -12.40 17.98
CA PRO A 183 -12.25 -12.85 18.51
C PRO A 183 -12.37 -12.77 20.03
N TRP A 184 -11.25 -12.71 20.76
CA TRP A 184 -11.24 -12.64 22.23
C TRP A 184 -11.02 -11.23 22.79
N PHE A 185 -10.53 -10.30 21.98
CA PHE A 185 -10.22 -8.93 22.42
C PHE A 185 -11.13 -7.88 21.75
N SER A 186 -11.80 -8.26 20.66
CA SER A 186 -12.74 -7.41 19.94
C SER A 186 -14.13 -8.02 20.01
N GLU A 187 -15.11 -7.25 20.52
CA GLU A 187 -16.47 -7.76 20.69
C GLU A 187 -17.17 -8.01 19.36
N GLN A 188 -16.83 -7.23 18.34
CA GLN A 188 -17.43 -7.31 17.02
C GLN A 188 -16.38 -7.24 15.94
N LEU A 189 -16.57 -8.06 14.91
CA LEU A 189 -15.80 -8.05 13.67
C LEU A 189 -16.78 -8.27 12.52
N GLY A 190 -16.62 -7.52 11.44
CA GLY A 190 -17.37 -7.71 10.22
C GLY A 190 -16.45 -8.17 9.09
N TYR A 191 -17.02 -8.79 8.06
CA TYR A 191 -16.30 -9.24 6.89
C TYR A 191 -17.10 -9.02 5.61
N ASN A 192 -16.39 -8.98 4.50
CA ASN A 192 -16.92 -9.24 3.16
C ASN A 192 -15.90 -10.04 2.36
N LEU A 193 -16.34 -10.77 1.34
CA LEU A 193 -15.51 -11.57 0.46
C LEU A 193 -15.76 -11.20 -0.99
N TYR A 194 -14.70 -11.13 -1.76
CA TYR A 194 -14.68 -10.92 -3.21
C TYR A 194 -13.90 -12.06 -3.84
N PHE A 195 -14.44 -12.66 -4.88
CA PHE A 195 -13.74 -13.63 -5.70
C PHE A 195 -13.70 -13.15 -7.14
N ALA A 196 -12.50 -12.95 -7.67
CA ALA A 196 -12.28 -12.67 -9.08
C ALA A 196 -12.17 -14.00 -9.83
N LYS A 197 -12.98 -14.18 -10.87
CA LYS A 197 -12.90 -15.33 -11.76
C LYS A 197 -12.46 -14.88 -13.14
N ALA A 198 -11.31 -15.35 -13.60
CA ALA A 198 -10.81 -15.03 -14.92
C ALA A 198 -11.69 -15.64 -16.02
N ILE A 199 -11.85 -14.88 -17.10
CA ILE A 199 -12.48 -15.36 -18.33
C ILE A 199 -11.36 -15.70 -19.31
N ALA A 200 -11.48 -16.86 -19.98
CA ALA A 200 -10.44 -17.33 -20.89
C ALA A 200 -10.09 -16.29 -21.94
N ASN A 201 -8.78 -16.02 -22.11
CA ASN A 201 -8.21 -15.10 -23.10
C ASN A 201 -8.57 -13.62 -22.96
N ASP A 202 -9.31 -13.22 -21.92
CA ASP A 202 -9.67 -11.84 -21.65
C ASP A 202 -9.02 -11.33 -20.35
N ALA A 203 -8.64 -10.04 -20.34
CA ALA A 203 -8.20 -9.37 -19.11
C ALA A 203 -9.37 -9.13 -18.15
N ALA A 204 -10.59 -9.03 -18.68
CA ALA A 204 -11.80 -8.80 -17.91
C ALA A 204 -12.19 -10.00 -17.05
N THR A 205 -12.56 -9.74 -15.83
CA THR A 205 -13.03 -10.73 -14.86
C THR A 205 -14.41 -10.35 -14.35
N GLY A 206 -15.19 -11.36 -13.94
CA GLY A 206 -16.37 -11.16 -13.13
C GLY A 206 -16.03 -11.22 -11.65
N TYR A 207 -16.62 -10.35 -10.85
CA TYR A 207 -16.52 -10.43 -9.38
C TYR A 207 -17.77 -11.07 -8.80
N SER A 208 -17.57 -12.11 -7.97
CA SER A 208 -18.59 -12.60 -7.06
C SER A 208 -18.34 -12.04 -5.67
N VAL A 209 -19.40 -11.53 -5.02
CA VAL A 209 -19.31 -10.84 -3.73
C VAL A 209 -20.32 -11.43 -2.76
N VAL A 210 -19.98 -11.51 -1.49
CA VAL A 210 -20.88 -12.02 -0.45
C VAL A 210 -21.93 -10.98 -0.10
N LYS A 211 -21.56 -9.71 0.01
CA LYS A 211 -22.46 -8.59 0.28
C LYS A 211 -22.21 -7.47 -0.71
N ASP A 212 -23.26 -7.01 -1.37
CA ASP A 212 -23.20 -5.85 -2.26
C ASP A 212 -22.93 -4.57 -1.48
N GLU A 213 -22.05 -3.72 -2.01
CA GLU A 213 -21.59 -2.50 -1.35
C GLU A 213 -21.93 -1.22 -2.10
N GLY A 214 -22.36 -1.31 -3.35
CA GLY A 214 -22.98 -0.23 -4.11
C GLY A 214 -22.09 0.94 -4.55
N ILE A 215 -20.82 1.07 -4.14
CA ILE A 215 -19.95 2.19 -4.54
C ILE A 215 -18.53 1.69 -4.80
N TRP A 216 -18.11 1.71 -6.08
CA TRP A 216 -16.80 1.23 -6.55
C TRP A 216 -15.83 2.37 -6.94
N ASP A 217 -16.32 3.62 -7.06
CA ASP A 217 -15.63 4.72 -7.75
C ASP A 217 -14.93 5.74 -6.83
N GLU A 218 -14.83 5.50 -5.52
CA GLU A 218 -14.09 6.38 -4.62
C GLU A 218 -12.65 5.88 -4.40
N GLU A 219 -11.67 6.79 -4.33
CA GLU A 219 -10.26 6.48 -4.02
C GLU A 219 -10.10 5.56 -2.80
N ILE A 220 -10.92 5.78 -1.77
CA ILE A 220 -11.07 4.90 -0.61
C ILE A 220 -12.55 4.62 -0.44
N PRO A 221 -13.04 3.55 -1.06
CA PRO A 221 -14.47 3.26 -1.04
C PRO A 221 -14.94 2.91 0.38
N LYS A 222 -16.05 3.50 0.77
CA LYS A 222 -16.76 3.10 1.99
C LYS A 222 -17.41 1.74 1.77
N ARG A 223 -17.20 0.83 2.71
CA ARG A 223 -17.59 -0.57 2.57
C ARG A 223 -18.59 -0.98 3.63
N ASN A 224 -19.42 -1.94 3.28
CA ASN A 224 -20.37 -2.58 4.19
C ASN A 224 -19.89 -3.99 4.56
N PHE A 225 -20.18 -4.40 5.80
CA PHE A 225 -19.68 -5.65 6.37
C PHE A 225 -20.80 -6.48 6.97
N ILE A 226 -20.68 -7.80 6.85
CA ILE A 226 -21.54 -8.75 7.55
C ILE A 226 -20.95 -8.96 8.94
N PRO A 227 -21.71 -8.69 10.03
CA PRO A 227 -21.24 -8.93 11.38
C PRO A 227 -20.92 -10.41 11.60
N LEU A 228 -19.74 -10.72 12.16
CA LEU A 228 -19.34 -12.05 12.59
C LEU A 228 -19.65 -12.25 14.07
N VAL A 229 -20.36 -13.32 14.38
CA VAL A 229 -20.58 -13.79 15.75
C VAL A 229 -19.70 -14.98 16.02
N PHE A 230 -18.69 -14.83 16.85
CA PHE A 230 -17.77 -15.89 17.21
C PHE A 230 -18.43 -16.89 18.18
N GLU A 231 -18.50 -18.14 17.78
CA GLU A 231 -19.02 -19.21 18.65
C GLU A 231 -18.08 -19.38 19.85
N LYS A 232 -18.63 -19.27 21.07
CA LYS A 232 -17.86 -19.56 22.27
C LYS A 232 -17.58 -21.07 22.33
N PRO A 233 -16.34 -21.49 22.55
CA PRO A 233 -16.01 -22.91 22.62
C PRO A 233 -16.76 -23.60 23.77
N LYS A 234 -17.50 -24.66 23.47
CA LYS A 234 -18.21 -25.47 24.48
C LYS A 234 -17.30 -26.52 25.10
N ARG A 235 -16.30 -26.98 24.34
CA ARG A 235 -15.27 -27.93 24.76
C ARG A 235 -13.95 -27.47 24.20
N ILE A 236 -12.89 -27.68 24.93
CA ILE A 236 -11.52 -27.43 24.51
C ILE A 236 -10.66 -28.62 24.89
N ASN A 237 -9.77 -29.03 24.00
CA ASN A 237 -8.86 -30.14 24.24
C ASN A 237 -7.65 -29.73 25.06
N LYS A 238 -7.21 -28.47 24.91
CA LYS A 238 -6.05 -27.89 25.60
C LYS A 238 -6.40 -26.49 26.06
N SER A 239 -5.98 -26.12 27.27
CA SER A 239 -6.06 -24.73 27.75
C SER A 239 -5.19 -23.82 26.88
N VAL A 240 -5.70 -22.65 26.52
CA VAL A 240 -5.03 -21.67 25.65
C VAL A 240 -4.87 -20.36 26.40
N LEU A 241 -3.66 -19.82 26.39
CA LEU A 241 -3.34 -18.47 26.82
C LEU A 241 -2.87 -17.65 25.63
N ILE A 242 -3.23 -16.37 25.62
CA ILE A 242 -2.75 -15.37 24.66
C ILE A 242 -2.31 -14.14 25.43
N ALA A 243 -1.09 -13.69 25.16
CA ALA A 243 -0.60 -12.39 25.61
C ALA A 243 -0.62 -11.41 24.45
N LYS A 244 -1.16 -10.21 24.66
CA LYS A 244 -1.26 -9.16 23.65
C LYS A 244 -0.71 -7.85 24.17
N LEU A 245 0.10 -7.17 23.34
CA LEU A 245 0.42 -5.77 23.51
C LEU A 245 -0.68 -4.94 22.85
N THR A 246 -1.40 -4.13 23.63
CA THR A 246 -2.45 -3.25 23.13
C THR A 246 -1.89 -1.98 22.48
N ARG A 247 -0.62 -1.66 22.76
CA ARG A 247 0.13 -0.58 22.12
C ARG A 247 1.50 -1.09 21.69
N ARG A 248 1.84 -0.85 20.44
CA ARG A 248 3.15 -1.16 19.86
C ARG A 248 4.03 0.08 19.66
N ASN A 249 3.56 1.23 20.13
CA ASN A 249 4.28 2.47 20.15
C ASN A 249 3.98 3.18 21.48
N ILE A 250 5.01 3.54 22.19
CA ILE A 250 4.97 4.23 23.50
C ILE A 250 6.06 5.28 23.52
N ARG A 251 6.03 6.18 24.49
CA ARG A 251 7.12 7.13 24.75
C ARG A 251 8.00 6.64 25.91
N VAL A 252 9.21 7.14 25.97
CA VAL A 252 10.09 6.94 27.14
C VAL A 252 9.35 7.33 28.41
N HIS A 253 9.51 6.54 29.48
CA HIS A 253 8.81 6.63 30.75
C HIS A 253 7.32 6.29 30.75
N ASP A 254 6.68 6.11 29.60
CA ASP A 254 5.30 5.62 29.56
C ASP A 254 5.26 4.15 29.96
N SER A 255 4.17 3.75 30.63
CA SER A 255 3.89 2.35 30.84
C SER A 255 3.12 1.75 29.66
N PHE A 256 3.44 0.52 29.31
CA PHE A 256 2.68 -0.23 28.30
C PHE A 256 1.91 -1.39 28.91
N PRO A 257 0.65 -1.60 28.53
CA PRO A 257 -0.16 -2.68 29.03
C PRO A 257 0.09 -3.97 28.26
N VAL A 258 0.25 -5.07 29.00
CA VAL A 258 0.21 -6.44 28.48
C VAL A 258 -1.12 -7.06 28.92
N ASP A 259 -1.98 -7.36 27.97
CA ASP A 259 -3.24 -8.04 28.23
C ASP A 259 -3.06 -9.55 28.06
N LEU A 260 -3.45 -10.30 29.09
CA LEU A 260 -3.45 -11.75 29.09
C LEU A 260 -4.88 -12.26 29.06
N MET A 261 -5.19 -13.11 28.08
CA MET A 261 -6.49 -13.76 27.92
C MET A 261 -6.31 -15.27 28.01
N ALA A 262 -7.23 -15.91 28.70
CA ALA A 262 -7.21 -17.35 28.85
C ALA A 262 -8.54 -18.00 28.48
N LEU A 263 -8.46 -19.18 27.90
CA LEU A 263 -9.54 -20.15 27.83
C LEU A 263 -9.01 -21.46 28.41
N SER A 264 -9.51 -21.85 29.57
CA SER A 264 -8.96 -22.98 30.28
C SER A 264 -9.91 -24.17 30.33
N LYS A 265 -9.32 -25.38 30.27
CA LYS A 265 -9.99 -26.66 30.46
C LYS A 265 -10.26 -26.93 31.95
N THR A 266 -9.40 -26.43 32.81
CA THR A 266 -9.39 -26.67 34.25
C THR A 266 -9.20 -25.37 35.03
N THR A 267 -9.47 -25.39 36.33
CA THR A 267 -9.02 -24.32 37.23
C THR A 267 -7.60 -24.67 37.68
N GLU A 268 -6.64 -23.85 37.29
CA GLU A 268 -5.22 -24.06 37.56
C GLU A 268 -4.44 -22.76 37.65
N ILE A 269 -3.26 -22.80 38.23
CA ILE A 269 -2.31 -21.69 38.19
C ILE A 269 -1.26 -22.04 37.15
N ARG A 270 -1.03 -21.12 36.18
CA ARG A 270 0.00 -21.25 35.16
C ARG A 270 1.02 -20.12 35.26
N PRO A 271 2.28 -20.44 35.32
CA PRO A 271 3.33 -19.43 35.21
C PRO A 271 3.43 -18.92 33.76
N VAL A 272 3.57 -17.60 33.65
CA VAL A 272 3.84 -16.91 32.39
C VAL A 272 5.16 -16.17 32.52
N GLN A 273 6.12 -16.50 31.68
CA GLN A 273 7.37 -15.80 31.53
C GLN A 273 7.22 -14.66 30.53
N ILE A 274 7.62 -13.45 30.90
CA ILE A 274 7.65 -12.27 30.04
C ILE A 274 9.08 -11.80 29.90
N THR A 275 9.58 -11.74 28.68
CA THR A 275 10.93 -11.29 28.36
C THR A 275 10.86 -10.14 27.37
N ILE A 276 11.55 -9.04 27.62
CA ILE A 276 11.73 -7.93 26.71
C ILE A 276 13.21 -7.82 26.35
N ARG A 277 13.48 -7.74 25.05
CA ARG A 277 14.83 -7.54 24.50
C ARG A 277 14.87 -6.25 23.69
N ASN A 278 16.01 -5.59 23.66
CA ASN A 278 16.24 -4.51 22.69
C ASN A 278 16.70 -5.08 21.34
N ASP A 279 16.87 -4.23 20.35
CA ASP A 279 17.28 -4.58 18.97
C ASP A 279 18.65 -5.33 18.91
N SER A 280 19.56 -5.07 19.88
CA SER A 280 20.81 -5.82 20.03
C SER A 280 20.65 -7.13 20.84
N SER A 281 19.43 -7.63 21.00
CA SER A 281 19.08 -8.86 21.74
C SER A 281 19.39 -8.87 23.23
N LYS A 282 19.80 -7.74 23.81
CA LYS A 282 20.03 -7.62 25.26
C LYS A 282 18.69 -7.68 26.01
N ILE A 283 18.63 -8.50 27.06
CA ILE A 283 17.46 -8.58 27.94
C ILE A 283 17.36 -7.29 28.76
N ILE A 284 16.20 -6.63 28.64
CA ILE A 284 15.85 -5.40 29.37
C ILE A 284 14.92 -5.72 30.54
N LEU A 285 14.04 -6.71 30.36
CA LEU A 285 13.13 -7.22 31.37
C LEU A 285 13.02 -8.72 31.22
N ASP A 286 13.06 -9.43 32.33
CA ASP A 286 12.73 -10.85 32.41
C ASP A 286 11.99 -11.10 33.72
N THR A 287 10.73 -11.46 33.64
CA THR A 287 9.87 -11.62 34.81
C THR A 287 8.91 -12.78 34.65
N LYS A 288 8.54 -13.38 35.78
CA LYS A 288 7.57 -14.47 35.83
C LYS A 288 6.36 -14.06 36.64
N ILE A 289 5.18 -14.34 36.16
CA ILE A 289 3.91 -14.07 36.82
C ILE A 289 3.08 -15.34 36.86
N ASP A 290 2.36 -15.56 37.94
CA ASP A 290 1.45 -16.67 38.11
C ASP A 290 0.02 -16.24 37.71
N CYS A 291 -0.52 -16.91 36.71
CA CYS A 291 -1.84 -16.62 36.17
C CYS A 291 -2.87 -17.65 36.64
N SER A 292 -3.87 -17.20 37.38
CA SER A 292 -4.99 -18.06 37.82
C SER A 292 -5.99 -18.25 36.67
N LEU A 293 -6.05 -19.46 36.13
CA LEU A 293 -7.01 -19.82 35.08
C LEU A 293 -8.30 -20.37 35.73
N LYS A 294 -9.45 -19.97 35.17
CA LYS A 294 -10.76 -20.46 35.58
C LYS A 294 -11.32 -21.42 34.57
N ASN A 295 -11.88 -22.53 35.03
CA ASN A 295 -12.45 -23.57 34.18
C ASN A 295 -13.53 -23.00 33.24
N LYS A 296 -13.40 -23.29 31.94
CA LYS A 296 -14.35 -22.98 30.86
C LYS A 296 -14.71 -21.52 30.68
N THR A 297 -13.96 -20.58 31.26
CA THR A 297 -14.22 -19.15 31.09
C THR A 297 -13.10 -18.50 30.31
N GLN A 298 -13.49 -17.74 29.27
CA GLN A 298 -12.62 -16.78 28.64
C GLN A 298 -12.59 -15.54 29.53
N HIS A 299 -11.43 -15.14 30.01
CA HIS A 299 -11.30 -13.99 30.88
C HIS A 299 -9.97 -13.27 30.72
N LYS A 300 -9.98 -11.96 30.97
CA LYS A 300 -8.79 -11.14 31.08
C LYS A 300 -8.13 -11.41 32.42
N LEU A 301 -6.88 -11.87 32.40
CA LEU A 301 -6.17 -12.26 33.60
C LEU A 301 -5.56 -11.05 34.30
N THR A 302 -4.87 -10.19 33.56
CA THR A 302 -4.18 -9.02 34.13
C THR A 302 -3.81 -8.02 33.05
N SER A 303 -3.57 -6.79 33.47
CA SER A 303 -2.93 -5.74 32.68
C SER A 303 -1.66 -5.33 33.41
N LEU A 304 -0.53 -5.74 32.88
CA LEU A 304 0.77 -5.42 33.45
C LEU A 304 1.28 -4.10 32.88
N LYS A 305 1.96 -3.32 33.73
CA LYS A 305 2.53 -2.03 33.34
C LYS A 305 4.04 -2.06 33.50
N TYR A 306 4.75 -1.81 32.43
CA TYR A 306 6.21 -1.69 32.43
C TYR A 306 6.60 -0.33 31.84
N SER A 307 7.75 0.20 32.28
CA SER A 307 8.33 1.42 31.72
C SER A 307 9.70 1.13 31.15
N ILE A 308 10.01 1.75 29.99
CA ILE A 308 11.32 1.65 29.35
C ILE A 308 11.90 3.05 29.19
N LEU A 309 13.17 3.19 29.55
CA LEU A 309 13.83 4.50 29.72
C LEU A 309 14.52 4.99 28.44
N LYS A 310 14.79 4.12 27.47
CA LYS A 310 15.51 4.47 26.24
C LYS A 310 14.62 4.31 25.02
N ALA A 311 14.71 5.28 24.12
CA ALA A 311 14.09 5.16 22.78
C ALA A 311 14.76 4.03 21.99
N GLY A 312 13.97 3.30 21.21
CA GLY A 312 14.46 2.19 20.40
C GLY A 312 13.40 1.19 20.01
N LEU A 313 13.82 0.19 19.24
CA LEU A 313 13.02 -0.99 18.93
C LEU A 313 13.21 -2.05 20.01
N TYR A 314 12.12 -2.68 20.41
CA TYR A 314 12.09 -3.72 21.43
C TYR A 314 11.25 -4.91 20.96
N HIS A 315 11.63 -6.10 21.44
CA HIS A 315 10.98 -7.37 21.16
C HIS A 315 10.38 -7.91 22.46
N PHE A 316 9.07 -8.09 22.44
CA PHE A 316 8.31 -8.68 23.53
C PHE A 316 8.09 -10.16 23.26
N PHE A 317 8.40 -11.00 24.23
CA PHE A 317 8.13 -12.43 24.21
C PHE A 317 7.38 -12.82 25.49
N SER A 318 6.35 -13.64 25.33
CA SER A 318 5.64 -14.23 26.44
C SER A 318 5.46 -15.73 26.22
N ARG A 319 5.75 -16.53 27.24
CA ARG A 319 5.68 -17.99 27.20
C ARG A 319 4.95 -18.54 28.42
N SER A 320 4.26 -19.67 28.24
CA SER A 320 3.70 -20.49 29.31
C SER A 320 4.14 -21.93 29.12
N GLY A 321 5.07 -22.42 29.92
CA GLY A 321 5.82 -23.64 29.66
C GLY A 321 6.55 -23.53 28.32
N ASN A 322 6.35 -24.51 27.42
CA ASN A 322 6.96 -24.52 26.09
C ASN A 322 6.15 -23.72 25.03
N ASP A 323 4.93 -23.27 25.36
CA ASP A 323 4.09 -22.57 24.43
C ASP A 323 4.44 -21.08 24.38
N THR A 324 4.72 -20.52 23.20
CA THR A 324 4.77 -19.07 22.97
C THR A 324 3.35 -18.55 22.91
N ILE A 325 2.98 -17.66 23.82
CA ILE A 325 1.63 -17.13 23.96
C ILE A 325 1.50 -15.68 23.47
N GLY A 326 2.62 -15.03 23.15
CA GLY A 326 2.68 -13.70 22.54
C GLY A 326 4.10 -13.35 22.10
N GLN A 327 4.22 -12.76 20.92
CA GLN A 327 5.46 -12.25 20.36
C GLN A 327 5.17 -11.01 19.54
N TYR A 328 5.76 -9.87 19.90
CA TYR A 328 5.50 -8.58 19.27
C TYR A 328 6.74 -7.71 19.25
N ASP A 329 6.89 -6.97 18.15
CA ASP A 329 7.79 -5.83 18.12
C ASP A 329 7.05 -4.57 18.56
N PHE A 330 7.71 -3.72 19.32
CA PHE A 330 7.18 -2.43 19.72
C PHE A 330 8.29 -1.38 19.78
N VAL A 331 7.89 -0.12 19.68
CA VAL A 331 8.80 1.02 19.65
C VAL A 331 8.60 1.91 20.87
N VAL A 332 9.70 2.32 21.44
CA VAL A 332 9.75 3.38 22.45
C VAL A 332 10.29 4.64 21.77
N PHE A 333 9.45 5.66 21.66
CA PHE A 333 9.82 6.94 21.10
C PHE A 333 10.44 7.86 22.16
N PRO A 334 11.37 8.76 21.78
CA PRO A 334 11.80 9.84 22.66
C PRO A 334 10.64 10.83 22.90
N LYS A 335 10.84 11.79 23.77
CA LYS A 335 9.96 12.97 23.84
C LYS A 335 10.27 13.86 22.65
N PHE A 336 9.23 14.27 21.94
CA PHE A 336 9.34 15.19 20.81
C PHE A 336 8.90 16.59 21.24
N ASP A 337 9.65 17.60 20.81
CA ASP A 337 9.29 19.00 20.87
C ASP A 337 9.53 19.62 19.50
N PHE A 338 8.57 19.38 18.57
CA PHE A 338 8.71 19.83 17.19
C PHE A 338 8.68 21.35 17.05
N ASP A 339 8.03 22.07 17.97
CA ASP A 339 8.02 23.54 17.95
C ASP A 339 9.39 24.10 18.30
N SER A 340 10.04 23.55 19.32
CA SER A 340 11.42 23.88 19.64
C SER A 340 12.38 23.52 18.51
N ILE A 341 12.21 22.34 17.87
CA ILE A 341 13.03 21.92 16.73
C ILE A 341 12.88 22.90 15.56
N ARG A 342 11.66 23.25 15.15
CA ARG A 342 11.41 24.23 14.08
C ARG A 342 12.02 25.59 14.42
N SER A 343 11.86 26.04 15.64
CA SER A 343 12.45 27.30 16.10
C SER A 343 13.97 27.29 16.01
N GLN A 344 14.64 26.21 16.39
CA GLN A 344 16.09 26.07 16.26
C GLN A 344 16.54 26.10 14.78
N ILE A 345 15.81 25.41 13.89
CA ILE A 345 16.12 25.42 12.46
C ILE A 345 16.02 26.86 11.90
N VAL A 346 14.92 27.57 12.18
CA VAL A 346 14.67 28.93 11.69
C VAL A 346 15.68 29.93 12.28
N GLN A 347 16.02 29.85 13.56
CA GLN A 347 17.02 30.72 14.17
C GLN A 347 18.42 30.57 13.59
N ASN A 348 18.72 29.41 13.03
CA ASN A 348 20.02 29.10 12.42
C ASN A 348 20.00 29.14 10.88
N GLN A 349 18.91 29.59 10.25
CA GLN A 349 18.71 29.56 8.80
C GLN A 349 19.78 30.29 7.98
N TYR A 350 20.48 31.26 8.53
CA TYR A 350 21.51 32.03 7.84
C TYR A 350 22.90 31.38 7.88
N ARG A 351 23.03 30.21 8.52
CA ARG A 351 24.30 29.52 8.68
C ARG A 351 24.69 28.63 7.50
N LEU A 352 23.68 28.10 6.80
CA LEU A 352 23.83 27.24 5.63
C LEU A 352 22.86 27.64 4.52
N GLU A 353 22.94 26.95 3.41
CA GLU A 353 22.07 27.18 2.26
C GLU A 353 20.57 27.00 2.61
N TYR A 354 19.74 27.82 2.00
CA TYR A 354 18.31 27.92 2.35
C TYR A 354 17.54 26.61 2.13
N GLU A 355 17.90 25.83 1.10
CA GLU A 355 17.25 24.56 0.78
C GLU A 355 17.52 23.47 1.83
N THR A 356 18.67 23.51 2.53
CA THR A 356 18.92 22.63 3.69
C THR A 356 17.91 22.92 4.80
N VAL A 357 17.58 24.18 5.03
CA VAL A 357 16.56 24.63 5.99
C VAL A 357 15.17 24.10 5.59
N ASN A 358 14.78 24.28 4.32
CA ASN A 358 13.50 23.77 3.81
C ASN A 358 13.38 22.26 3.95
N THR A 359 14.45 21.54 3.66
CA THR A 359 14.51 20.07 3.80
C THR A 359 14.36 19.64 5.25
N LEU A 360 15.03 20.28 6.20
CA LEU A 360 14.91 19.96 7.63
C LEU A 360 13.52 20.29 8.17
N LEU A 361 12.92 21.41 7.79
CA LEU A 361 11.55 21.77 8.18
C LEU A 361 10.53 20.79 7.62
N PHE A 362 10.69 20.39 6.35
CA PHE A 362 9.86 19.34 5.73
C PHE A 362 9.95 18.04 6.52
N LYS A 363 11.16 17.54 6.83
CA LYS A 363 11.38 16.28 7.56
C LYS A 363 10.79 16.32 8.96
N ALA A 364 10.92 17.44 9.68
CA ALA A 364 10.29 17.63 10.98
C ALA A 364 8.76 17.52 10.90
N ASN A 365 8.15 18.21 9.95
CA ASN A 365 6.70 18.18 9.72
C ASN A 365 6.22 16.80 9.29
N GLU A 366 6.99 16.10 8.45
CA GLU A 366 6.66 14.74 8.01
C GLU A 366 6.66 13.74 9.17
N VAL A 367 7.70 13.75 10.01
CA VAL A 367 7.79 12.87 11.18
C VAL A 367 6.64 13.16 12.15
N GLU A 368 6.36 14.42 12.44
CA GLU A 368 5.25 14.83 13.29
C GLU A 368 3.89 14.34 12.75
N LYS A 369 3.63 14.57 11.45
CA LYS A 369 2.42 14.11 10.77
C LYS A 369 2.27 12.58 10.86
N GLN A 370 3.35 11.83 10.60
CA GLN A 370 3.34 10.36 10.66
C GLN A 370 3.10 9.85 12.09
N LEU A 371 3.65 10.52 13.11
CA LEU A 371 3.39 10.18 14.52
C LEU A 371 1.94 10.39 14.92
N HIS A 372 1.29 11.46 14.44
CA HIS A 372 -0.14 11.71 14.71
C HIS A 372 -1.05 10.69 14.02
N GLN A 373 -0.62 10.14 12.90
CA GLN A 373 -1.37 9.13 12.14
C GLN A 373 -1.12 7.69 12.61
N LEU A 374 -0.06 7.48 13.41
CA LEU A 374 0.34 6.15 13.85
C LEU A 374 -0.69 5.54 14.79
N LYS A 375 -1.22 4.39 14.41
CA LYS A 375 -2.18 3.65 15.23
C LYS A 375 -1.48 2.96 16.41
N PRO A 376 -2.17 2.79 17.57
CA PRO A 376 -1.57 2.16 18.74
C PRO A 376 -0.99 0.76 18.51
N TYR A 377 -1.60 -0.03 17.62
CA TYR A 377 -1.23 -1.42 17.33
C TYR A 377 -0.20 -1.57 16.21
N GLU A 378 0.21 -0.48 15.57
CA GLU A 378 1.25 -0.49 14.54
C GLU A 378 2.62 -0.26 15.16
N THR A 379 3.65 -0.88 14.58
CA THR A 379 5.03 -0.64 14.98
C THR A 379 5.56 0.60 14.26
N GLY A 380 5.81 1.66 15.01
CA GLY A 380 6.34 2.92 14.48
C GLY A 380 7.84 2.89 14.16
N LYS A 381 8.42 1.71 13.84
CA LYS A 381 9.87 1.58 13.59
C LYS A 381 10.37 2.48 12.47
N LYS A 382 9.65 2.51 11.35
CA LYS A 382 10.04 3.37 10.21
C LYS A 382 10.05 4.86 10.58
N ILE A 383 9.12 5.28 11.43
CA ILE A 383 9.04 6.67 11.90
C ILE A 383 10.20 6.96 12.85
N LEU A 384 10.52 6.02 13.74
CA LEU A 384 11.67 6.16 14.65
C LEU A 384 12.98 6.22 13.86
N ASP A 385 13.18 5.38 12.85
CA ASP A 385 14.37 5.38 11.99
C ASP A 385 14.51 6.72 11.24
N LYS A 386 13.39 7.23 10.69
CA LYS A 386 13.35 8.56 10.06
C LYS A 386 13.69 9.67 11.04
N TYR A 387 13.17 9.59 12.26
CA TYR A 387 13.48 10.58 13.31
C TYR A 387 14.97 10.59 13.68
N PHE A 388 15.58 9.44 13.89
CA PHE A 388 17.01 9.37 14.22
C PHE A 388 17.91 9.86 13.09
N LEU A 389 17.54 9.57 11.84
CA LEU A 389 18.22 10.14 10.68
C LEU A 389 18.09 11.66 10.67
N PHE A 390 16.87 12.16 10.80
CA PHE A 390 16.60 13.59 10.89
C PHE A 390 17.32 14.26 12.08
N GLU A 391 17.34 13.65 13.25
CA GLU A 391 18.07 14.15 14.43
C GLU A 391 19.58 14.27 14.17
N THR A 392 20.15 13.29 13.45
CA THR A 392 21.55 13.32 13.01
C THR A 392 21.82 14.46 12.03
N GLU A 393 20.94 14.67 11.06
CA GLU A 393 21.02 15.76 10.08
C GLU A 393 20.88 17.14 10.77
N LEU A 394 19.91 17.27 11.67
CA LEU A 394 19.69 18.48 12.47
C LEU A 394 20.92 18.81 13.32
N HIS A 395 21.51 17.79 13.97
CA HIS A 395 22.71 18.01 14.78
C HIS A 395 23.92 18.45 13.93
N SER A 396 24.08 17.91 12.71
CA SER A 396 25.10 18.37 11.75
C SER A 396 24.86 19.83 11.38
N PHE A 397 23.62 20.18 11.01
CA PHE A 397 23.23 21.56 10.67
C PHE A 397 23.49 22.55 11.81
N LEU A 398 23.13 22.21 13.04
CA LEU A 398 23.36 23.09 14.21
C LEU A 398 24.85 23.29 14.52
N LYS A 399 25.73 22.41 14.02
CA LYS A 399 27.20 22.54 14.05
C LYS A 399 27.78 23.23 12.81
N GLU A 400 26.94 23.87 11.98
CA GLU A 400 27.34 24.56 10.76
C GLU A 400 27.96 23.62 9.69
N ASN A 401 27.59 22.33 9.72
CA ASN A 401 27.95 21.36 8.70
C ASN A 401 26.72 21.01 7.86
N ASP A 402 26.83 21.16 6.55
CA ASP A 402 25.76 20.71 5.66
C ASP A 402 25.64 19.17 5.71
N PRO A 403 24.50 18.63 6.15
CA PRO A 403 24.31 17.18 6.27
C PRO A 403 24.24 16.46 4.92
N TYR A 404 24.07 17.19 3.81
CA TYR A 404 23.91 16.63 2.47
C TYR A 404 25.17 16.77 1.61
N LYS A 405 26.20 17.46 2.09
CA LYS A 405 27.44 17.69 1.36
C LYS A 405 28.15 16.35 1.06
N GLY A 406 28.45 16.15 -0.22
CA GLY A 406 29.20 14.96 -0.70
C GLY A 406 28.37 13.67 -0.78
N ILE A 407 27.06 13.71 -0.59
CA ILE A 407 26.18 12.56 -0.77
C ILE A 407 25.93 12.37 -2.28
N THR A 408 26.31 11.18 -2.80
CA THR A 408 26.07 10.78 -4.20
C THR A 408 24.97 9.72 -4.32
N LYS A 409 24.61 9.03 -3.23
CA LYS A 409 23.44 8.14 -3.19
C LYS A 409 22.15 8.97 -3.24
N PRO A 410 21.01 8.39 -3.71
CA PRO A 410 19.74 9.11 -3.66
C PRO A 410 19.43 9.60 -2.25
N TYR A 411 19.12 10.89 -2.10
CA TYR A 411 18.69 11.49 -0.85
C TYR A 411 17.56 12.49 -1.08
N ARG A 412 16.76 12.68 -0.06
CA ARG A 412 15.54 13.49 -0.12
C ARG A 412 15.84 14.94 0.22
N ARG A 413 15.33 15.85 -0.61
CA ARG A 413 15.32 17.29 -0.41
C ARG A 413 13.89 17.82 -0.42
N ALA A 414 13.72 19.07 -0.06
CA ALA A 414 12.43 19.74 -0.17
C ALA A 414 12.62 21.24 -0.45
N PHE A 415 11.74 21.78 -1.26
CA PHE A 415 11.60 23.22 -1.48
C PHE A 415 10.30 23.74 -0.86
N LYS A 416 10.20 25.06 -0.71
CA LYS A 416 8.96 25.70 -0.31
C LYS A 416 8.22 26.17 -1.56
N SER A 417 7.07 25.57 -1.85
CA SER A 417 6.30 25.87 -3.06
C SER A 417 5.78 27.30 -3.07
N LYS A 418 5.97 27.98 -4.20
CA LYS A 418 5.42 29.32 -4.46
C LYS A 418 3.89 29.26 -4.67
N TYR A 419 3.35 28.08 -4.98
CA TYR A 419 1.93 27.89 -5.23
C TYR A 419 1.06 28.02 -3.98
N ASP A 420 1.50 27.41 -2.86
CA ASP A 420 0.71 27.35 -1.61
C ASP A 420 1.53 27.47 -0.32
N ASN A 421 2.81 27.80 -0.42
CA ASN A 421 3.76 27.85 0.69
C ASN A 421 4.00 26.55 1.44
N SER A 422 3.52 25.40 0.93
CA SER A 422 3.82 24.10 1.50
C SER A 422 5.25 23.64 1.17
N PHE A 423 5.80 22.76 1.99
CA PHE A 423 7.07 22.11 1.68
C PHE A 423 6.81 20.87 0.82
N GLN A 424 7.45 20.84 -0.37
CA GLN A 424 7.28 19.74 -1.33
C GLN A 424 8.61 18.99 -1.50
N PRO A 425 8.59 17.65 -1.37
CA PRO A 425 9.80 16.85 -1.47
C PRO A 425 10.11 16.43 -2.90
N TYR A 426 11.41 16.23 -3.15
CA TYR A 426 11.94 15.48 -4.28
C TYR A 426 13.15 14.66 -3.82
N THR A 427 13.46 13.59 -4.53
CA THR A 427 14.71 12.85 -4.35
C THR A 427 15.69 13.29 -5.41
N ILE A 428 16.97 13.48 -5.01
CA ILE A 428 18.08 13.79 -5.91
C ILE A 428 19.16 12.72 -5.79
N LYS A 429 19.80 12.43 -6.91
CA LYS A 429 20.98 11.58 -7.00
C LYS A 429 22.03 12.27 -7.84
N LEU A 430 23.20 12.46 -7.27
CA LEU A 430 24.32 13.11 -7.94
C LEU A 430 25.20 12.06 -8.66
N PRO A 431 25.91 12.48 -9.74
CA PRO A 431 26.96 11.65 -10.33
C PRO A 431 27.99 11.18 -9.31
N GLN A 432 28.58 9.99 -9.53
CA GLN A 432 29.55 9.45 -8.59
C GLN A 432 30.78 10.35 -8.48
N ASP A 433 31.18 10.95 -9.61
CA ASP A 433 32.29 11.90 -9.72
C ASP A 433 31.80 13.36 -9.76
N TYR A 434 30.79 13.66 -8.93
CA TYR A 434 30.18 14.98 -8.86
C TYR A 434 31.22 16.05 -8.47
N SER A 435 31.23 17.15 -9.24
CA SER A 435 31.99 18.36 -8.95
C SER A 435 31.09 19.59 -9.12
N PRO A 436 31.07 20.54 -8.17
CA PRO A 436 30.26 21.76 -8.28
C PRO A 436 30.72 22.69 -9.43
N THR A 437 31.90 22.45 -10.01
CA THR A 437 32.45 23.26 -11.10
C THR A 437 32.15 22.71 -12.50
N LYS A 438 31.63 21.48 -12.59
CA LYS A 438 31.27 20.81 -13.84
C LYS A 438 29.78 20.85 -14.05
N LYS A 439 29.30 21.24 -15.23
CA LYS A 439 27.90 21.16 -15.61
C LYS A 439 27.47 19.73 -15.99
N TYR A 440 26.26 19.34 -15.56
CA TYR A 440 25.70 18.02 -15.79
C TYR A 440 24.34 18.12 -16.48
N PRO A 441 23.98 17.18 -17.37
CA PRO A 441 22.62 17.04 -17.84
C PRO A 441 21.68 16.66 -16.68
N LEU A 442 20.40 17.05 -16.79
CA LEU A 442 19.38 16.73 -15.81
C LEU A 442 18.42 15.66 -16.34
N LEU A 443 18.24 14.60 -15.57
CA LEU A 443 17.19 13.60 -15.79
C LEU A 443 16.10 13.77 -14.74
N VAL A 444 14.90 14.14 -15.19
CA VAL A 444 13.68 14.16 -14.35
C VAL A 444 12.96 12.84 -14.53
N PHE A 445 12.75 12.07 -13.45
CA PHE A 445 12.11 10.76 -13.52
C PHE A 445 10.87 10.71 -12.64
N LEU A 446 9.70 10.49 -13.24
CA LEU A 446 8.39 10.50 -12.58
C LEU A 446 8.00 9.09 -12.11
N HIS A 447 7.52 8.98 -10.86
CA HIS A 447 7.18 7.71 -10.22
C HIS A 447 5.87 7.10 -10.74
N GLY A 448 5.70 5.79 -10.56
CA GLY A 448 4.45 5.08 -10.83
C GLY A 448 3.39 5.29 -9.75
N SER A 449 2.16 4.87 -10.04
CA SER A 449 1.07 4.98 -9.07
C SER A 449 1.34 4.16 -7.80
N GLY A 450 0.92 4.70 -6.65
CA GLY A 450 1.17 4.09 -5.35
C GLY A 450 2.62 4.14 -4.88
N GLN A 451 3.49 4.83 -5.60
CA GLN A 451 4.88 5.11 -5.25
C GLN A 451 5.06 6.58 -4.88
N ASP A 452 6.11 6.85 -4.10
CA ASP A 452 6.61 8.19 -3.87
C ASP A 452 7.95 8.40 -4.63
N GLU A 453 8.53 9.56 -4.48
CA GLU A 453 9.80 9.94 -5.10
C GLU A 453 11.01 9.16 -4.56
N GLN A 454 10.92 8.52 -3.38
CA GLN A 454 12.11 8.03 -2.68
C GLN A 454 12.74 6.77 -3.30
N GLY A 455 11.92 5.87 -3.86
CA GLY A 455 12.41 4.60 -4.41
C GLY A 455 12.81 4.64 -5.89
N VAL A 456 12.35 5.65 -6.60
CA VAL A 456 12.39 5.73 -8.06
C VAL A 456 13.82 5.78 -8.61
N LEU A 457 14.69 6.60 -8.04
CA LEU A 457 16.07 6.79 -8.55
C LEU A 457 16.98 5.57 -8.34
N ASN A 458 16.56 4.58 -7.56
CA ASN A 458 17.23 3.28 -7.47
C ASN A 458 16.96 2.40 -8.71
N GLN A 459 15.93 2.72 -9.48
CA GLN A 459 15.49 1.98 -10.66
C GLN A 459 15.99 2.60 -11.98
N THR A 460 16.48 3.85 -11.93
CA THR A 460 17.01 4.54 -13.11
C THR A 460 18.40 4.04 -13.48
N ARG A 461 18.74 4.03 -14.77
CA ARG A 461 20.01 3.58 -15.33
C ARG A 461 20.56 4.62 -16.28
N SER A 462 20.88 5.81 -15.76
CA SER A 462 21.46 6.91 -16.56
C SER A 462 22.96 6.80 -16.82
N GLY A 463 23.59 5.72 -16.38
CA GLY A 463 25.04 5.53 -16.46
C GLY A 463 25.85 6.43 -15.50
N GLY A 464 25.18 7.14 -14.59
CA GLY A 464 25.84 7.94 -13.55
C GLY A 464 26.39 9.30 -14.00
N ASN A 465 26.08 9.74 -15.23
CA ASN A 465 26.56 11.01 -15.78
C ASN A 465 25.58 12.17 -15.62
N PHE A 466 24.39 11.91 -15.07
CA PHE A 466 23.31 12.86 -14.89
C PHE A 466 23.16 13.26 -13.43
N ILE A 467 22.74 14.50 -13.20
CA ILE A 467 21.97 14.80 -11.99
C ILE A 467 20.58 14.22 -12.24
N GLU A 468 20.13 13.33 -11.37
CA GLU A 468 18.83 12.68 -11.49
C GLU A 468 17.91 13.21 -10.39
N ILE A 469 16.67 13.59 -10.72
CA ILE A 469 15.67 13.99 -9.74
C ILE A 469 14.35 13.23 -9.94
N ALA A 470 13.66 13.00 -8.85
CA ALA A 470 12.31 12.48 -8.84
C ALA A 470 11.44 13.40 -7.98
N PRO A 471 10.62 14.28 -8.56
CA PRO A 471 9.63 15.08 -7.84
C PRO A 471 8.50 14.18 -7.29
N PHE A 472 7.96 14.53 -6.12
CA PHE A 472 6.77 13.87 -5.58
C PHE A 472 5.49 14.26 -6.32
N ALA A 473 5.46 15.48 -6.88
CA ALA A 473 4.33 16.03 -7.62
C ALA A 473 3.00 15.91 -6.88
N ARG A 474 3.02 16.05 -5.56
CA ARG A 474 1.93 16.20 -4.60
C ARG A 474 1.09 14.96 -4.29
N ASP A 475 1.10 13.91 -5.12
CA ASP A 475 0.27 12.73 -4.90
C ASP A 475 0.84 11.48 -5.59
N MET A 476 0.46 10.32 -5.09
CA MET A 476 0.85 9.02 -5.62
C MET A 476 -0.07 8.50 -6.73
N TYR A 477 -1.20 9.19 -7.04
CA TYR A 477 -2.26 8.69 -7.93
C TYR A 477 -2.85 9.76 -8.88
N ASN A 478 -2.27 10.94 -8.99
CA ASN A 478 -2.83 12.12 -9.67
C ASN A 478 -2.61 12.17 -11.19
N CYS A 479 -2.04 11.12 -11.81
CA CYS A 479 -1.63 11.09 -13.22
C CYS A 479 -0.75 12.29 -13.66
N TYR A 480 -0.21 13.07 -12.74
CA TYR A 480 0.53 14.32 -13.03
C TYR A 480 -0.28 15.35 -13.84
N ASP A 481 -1.60 15.27 -13.82
CA ASP A 481 -2.43 16.07 -14.72
C ASP A 481 -2.92 17.39 -14.11
N SER A 482 -2.93 17.51 -12.78
CA SER A 482 -3.34 18.77 -12.11
C SER A 482 -2.29 19.89 -12.28
N ASP A 483 -2.76 21.14 -12.31
CA ASP A 483 -1.89 22.33 -12.33
C ASP A 483 -0.90 22.35 -11.17
N SER A 484 -1.35 21.91 -9.99
CA SER A 484 -0.49 21.84 -8.80
C SER A 484 0.63 20.82 -8.95
N SER A 485 0.37 19.65 -9.55
CA SER A 485 1.40 18.64 -9.78
C SER A 485 2.41 19.07 -10.84
N GLN A 486 1.96 19.73 -11.92
CA GLN A 486 2.85 20.28 -12.95
C GLN A 486 3.73 21.42 -12.41
N LYS A 487 3.16 22.32 -11.60
CA LYS A 487 3.93 23.37 -10.91
C LYS A 487 4.97 22.78 -9.98
N ASP A 488 4.62 21.72 -9.25
CA ASP A 488 5.53 21.05 -8.33
C ASP A 488 6.75 20.43 -9.05
N ILE A 489 6.52 19.82 -10.23
CA ILE A 489 7.61 19.33 -11.07
C ILE A 489 8.54 20.47 -11.50
N MET A 490 7.95 21.60 -11.94
CA MET A 490 8.73 22.76 -12.40
C MET A 490 9.49 23.43 -11.26
N GLU A 491 8.87 23.59 -10.09
CA GLU A 491 9.53 24.16 -8.91
C GLU A 491 10.68 23.26 -8.40
N ALA A 492 10.53 21.93 -8.47
CA ALA A 492 11.63 21.01 -8.17
C ALA A 492 12.81 21.16 -9.16
N ILE A 493 12.52 21.33 -10.45
CA ILE A 493 13.55 21.58 -11.48
C ILE A 493 14.23 22.93 -11.21
N GLU A 494 13.47 23.99 -10.89
CA GLU A 494 14.02 25.31 -10.55
C GLU A 494 14.95 25.23 -9.33
N ASP A 495 14.50 24.59 -8.25
CA ASP A 495 15.30 24.40 -7.02
C ASP A 495 16.64 23.71 -7.32
N VAL A 496 16.61 22.67 -8.15
CA VAL A 496 17.85 21.96 -8.56
C VAL A 496 18.73 22.82 -9.46
N MET A 497 18.17 23.61 -10.38
CA MET A 497 18.96 24.51 -11.25
C MET A 497 19.59 25.69 -10.48
N ASP A 498 18.99 26.08 -9.36
CA ASP A 498 19.51 27.17 -8.53
C ASP A 498 20.66 26.70 -7.62
N HIS A 499 20.68 25.41 -7.24
CA HIS A 499 21.63 24.89 -6.24
C HIS A 499 22.67 23.90 -6.79
N PHE A 500 22.46 23.41 -8.01
CA PHE A 500 23.37 22.42 -8.63
C PHE A 500 23.77 22.87 -10.05
N PRO A 501 24.97 22.49 -10.50
CA PRO A 501 25.50 22.90 -11.80
C PRO A 501 24.85 22.13 -12.95
N VAL A 502 23.57 22.41 -13.21
CA VAL A 502 22.80 21.80 -14.31
C VAL A 502 23.14 22.48 -15.63
N ASP A 503 23.32 21.70 -16.69
CA ASP A 503 23.30 22.16 -18.06
C ASP A 503 21.84 22.26 -18.54
N LYS A 504 21.28 23.47 -18.47
CA LYS A 504 19.88 23.75 -18.82
C LYS A 504 19.50 23.39 -20.26
N SER A 505 20.49 23.23 -21.15
CA SER A 505 20.27 22.79 -22.52
C SER A 505 20.18 21.28 -22.70
N LYS A 506 20.38 20.50 -21.61
CA LYS A 506 20.49 19.03 -21.65
C LYS A 506 19.58 18.37 -20.61
N MET A 507 18.29 18.68 -20.67
CA MET A 507 17.30 18.07 -19.79
C MET A 507 16.52 16.97 -20.52
N VAL A 508 16.24 15.90 -19.81
CA VAL A 508 15.43 14.76 -20.29
C VAL A 508 14.38 14.45 -19.24
N ILE A 509 13.16 14.14 -19.69
CA ILE A 509 12.09 13.68 -18.80
C ILE A 509 11.75 12.22 -19.08
N ALA A 510 11.56 11.46 -18.04
CA ALA A 510 11.22 10.04 -18.10
C ALA A 510 10.21 9.69 -17.02
N GLY A 511 9.55 8.56 -17.14
CA GLY A 511 8.68 8.06 -16.08
C GLY A 511 8.21 6.63 -16.29
N PHE A 512 7.84 5.99 -15.19
CA PHE A 512 7.37 4.61 -15.18
C PHE A 512 5.87 4.54 -14.88
N SER A 513 5.12 3.71 -15.60
CA SER A 513 3.68 3.48 -15.36
C SER A 513 2.89 4.80 -15.43
N MET A 514 2.24 5.24 -14.37
CA MET A 514 1.61 6.55 -14.26
C MET A 514 2.59 7.68 -14.60
N GLY A 515 3.85 7.58 -14.17
CA GLY A 515 4.91 8.53 -14.52
C GLY A 515 5.23 8.57 -16.00
N GLY A 516 4.98 7.49 -16.75
CA GLY A 516 5.11 7.48 -18.21
C GLY A 516 4.11 8.43 -18.89
N TYR A 517 2.86 8.43 -18.43
CA TYR A 517 1.89 9.45 -18.83
C TYR A 517 2.34 10.85 -18.38
N GLY A 518 2.78 10.96 -17.13
CA GLY A 518 3.30 12.22 -16.58
C GLY A 518 4.44 12.81 -17.40
N ALA A 519 5.36 11.97 -17.90
CA ALA A 519 6.46 12.43 -18.77
C ALA A 519 5.94 13.01 -20.10
N LEU A 520 4.98 12.37 -20.74
CA LEU A 520 4.31 12.89 -21.93
C LEU A 520 3.59 14.20 -21.63
N ARG A 521 2.85 14.24 -20.52
CA ARG A 521 2.06 15.39 -20.09
C ARG A 521 2.92 16.62 -19.77
N THR A 522 4.00 16.43 -19.01
CA THR A 522 4.92 17.51 -18.65
C THR A 522 5.68 18.03 -19.87
N TYR A 523 6.15 17.12 -20.76
CA TYR A 523 6.76 17.56 -22.01
C TYR A 523 5.77 18.37 -22.88
N TYR A 524 4.54 17.92 -23.01
CA TYR A 524 3.52 18.63 -23.80
C TYR A 524 3.33 20.08 -23.32
N GLN A 525 3.41 20.33 -22.01
CA GLN A 525 3.28 21.69 -21.45
C GLN A 525 4.56 22.53 -21.60
N HIS A 526 5.74 21.91 -21.55
CA HIS A 526 7.04 22.60 -21.52
C HIS A 526 8.01 21.98 -22.54
N PRO A 527 7.65 21.95 -23.84
CA PRO A 527 8.45 21.26 -24.85
C PRO A 527 9.82 21.88 -25.10
N GLU A 528 10.00 23.15 -24.76
CA GLU A 528 11.26 23.90 -24.93
C GLU A 528 12.35 23.47 -23.95
N LEU A 529 11.99 22.80 -22.85
CA LEU A 529 12.95 22.45 -21.79
C LEU A 529 13.71 21.16 -22.06
N TYR A 530 13.13 20.24 -22.82
CA TYR A 530 13.62 18.87 -22.86
C TYR A 530 14.20 18.46 -24.23
N LYS A 531 15.25 17.67 -24.18
CA LYS A 531 15.92 17.06 -25.35
C LYS A 531 15.36 15.68 -25.73
N GLY A 532 14.55 15.08 -24.88
CA GLY A 532 13.91 13.79 -25.12
C GLY A 532 12.92 13.41 -24.02
N VAL A 533 12.04 12.48 -24.37
CA VAL A 533 11.04 11.88 -23.46
C VAL A 533 11.22 10.38 -23.44
N ALA A 534 11.21 9.76 -22.25
CA ALA A 534 11.22 8.32 -22.12
C ALA A 534 9.99 7.80 -21.34
N VAL A 535 9.30 6.83 -21.93
CA VAL A 535 8.07 6.22 -21.37
C VAL A 535 8.36 4.75 -21.05
N PHE A 536 8.30 4.40 -19.77
CA PHE A 536 8.54 3.03 -19.30
C PHE A 536 7.22 2.44 -18.80
N ALA A 537 6.71 1.40 -19.47
CA ALA A 537 5.46 0.71 -19.17
C ALA A 537 4.30 1.70 -18.92
N GLY A 538 4.26 2.81 -19.68
CA GLY A 538 3.29 3.88 -19.52
C GLY A 538 2.05 3.67 -20.39
N HIS A 539 0.95 4.36 -20.03
CA HIS A 539 -0.29 4.37 -20.78
C HIS A 539 -0.54 5.80 -21.33
N PRO A 540 -0.61 6.00 -22.64
CA PRO A 540 -0.66 7.33 -23.25
C PRO A 540 -1.99 8.09 -23.04
N ASP A 541 -3.00 7.42 -22.49
CA ASP A 541 -4.35 7.96 -22.25
C ASP A 541 -4.80 7.75 -20.79
N LEU A 542 -3.86 7.59 -19.86
CA LEU A 542 -4.14 7.16 -18.50
C LEU A 542 -5.06 8.10 -17.72
N ALA A 543 -4.91 9.41 -17.89
CA ALA A 543 -5.72 10.37 -17.15
C ALA A 543 -7.20 10.29 -17.55
N ASN A 544 -7.52 10.08 -18.83
CA ASN A 544 -8.90 9.88 -19.25
C ASN A 544 -9.51 8.59 -18.69
N GLU A 545 -8.71 7.53 -18.56
CA GLU A 545 -9.18 6.27 -17.96
C GLU A 545 -9.39 6.37 -16.44
N TRP A 546 -8.55 7.14 -15.73
CA TRP A 546 -8.58 7.16 -14.26
C TRP A 546 -9.34 8.36 -13.67
N LEU A 547 -9.26 9.52 -14.33
CA LEU A 547 -9.83 10.77 -13.81
C LEU A 547 -11.10 11.22 -14.56
N GLY A 548 -11.48 10.48 -15.61
CA GLY A 548 -12.59 10.84 -16.48
C GLY A 548 -12.14 11.56 -17.77
N SER A 549 -13.05 11.86 -18.66
CA SER A 549 -12.76 12.49 -19.97
C SER A 549 -12.34 13.96 -19.84
N GLY A 550 -11.57 14.44 -20.81
CA GLY A 550 -11.18 15.86 -20.92
C GLY A 550 -9.69 16.12 -20.70
N HIS A 551 -8.91 15.08 -20.51
CA HIS A 551 -7.47 15.16 -20.36
C HIS A 551 -6.73 14.91 -21.69
N PRO A 552 -5.48 15.35 -21.86
CA PRO A 552 -4.70 15.06 -23.06
C PRO A 552 -4.54 13.55 -23.28
N SER A 553 -4.97 13.07 -24.45
CA SER A 553 -4.70 11.72 -24.94
C SER A 553 -3.55 11.75 -25.96
N PHE A 554 -2.42 11.16 -25.63
CA PHE A 554 -1.27 11.09 -26.55
C PHE A 554 -1.43 10.01 -27.63
N LEU A 555 -2.66 9.57 -27.86
CA LEU A 555 -3.11 8.82 -29.04
C LEU A 555 -3.76 9.74 -30.09
N GLU A 556 -3.98 11.00 -29.77
CA GLU A 556 -4.55 11.99 -30.67
C GLU A 556 -3.44 12.89 -31.25
N ASP A 557 -3.46 13.09 -32.57
CA ASP A 557 -2.40 13.79 -33.31
C ASP A 557 -2.20 15.25 -32.84
N GLN A 558 -3.26 15.91 -32.36
CA GLN A 558 -3.18 17.28 -31.84
C GLN A 558 -2.26 17.40 -30.62
N PHE A 559 -2.16 16.38 -29.76
CA PHE A 559 -1.28 16.36 -28.59
C PHE A 559 0.14 15.89 -28.92
N LEU A 560 0.35 15.31 -30.12
CA LEU A 560 1.66 14.82 -30.55
C LEU A 560 2.49 15.86 -31.31
N ALA A 561 1.90 16.96 -31.78
CA ALA A 561 2.62 17.98 -32.56
C ALA A 561 3.92 18.51 -31.91
N PRO A 562 3.97 18.80 -30.59
CA PRO A 562 5.22 19.24 -29.93
C PRO A 562 6.35 18.21 -29.99
N PHE A 563 6.04 16.91 -30.05
CA PHE A 563 7.03 15.83 -30.04
C PHE A 563 7.83 15.71 -31.35
N SER A 564 7.41 16.36 -32.41
CA SER A 564 8.11 16.32 -33.71
C SER A 564 9.58 16.82 -33.66
N LYS A 565 9.95 17.51 -32.58
CA LYS A 565 11.27 18.13 -32.42
C LYS A 565 12.27 17.29 -31.60
N ILE A 566 11.82 16.19 -30.98
CA ILE A 566 12.66 15.40 -30.05
C ILE A 566 12.52 13.90 -30.29
N PRO A 567 13.54 13.10 -29.94
CA PRO A 567 13.42 11.65 -29.89
C PRO A 567 12.62 11.19 -28.66
N VAL A 568 11.87 10.10 -28.86
CA VAL A 568 11.10 9.45 -27.80
C VAL A 568 11.59 8.02 -27.60
N PHE A 569 11.81 7.62 -26.34
CA PHE A 569 12.12 6.24 -25.96
C PHE A 569 10.86 5.59 -25.37
N VAL A 570 10.48 4.40 -25.84
CA VAL A 570 9.33 3.65 -25.31
C VAL A 570 9.74 2.23 -24.96
N TYR A 571 9.53 1.85 -23.70
CA TYR A 571 9.69 0.48 -23.20
C TYR A 571 8.38 -0.06 -22.68
N HIS A 572 8.04 -1.33 -23.01
CA HIS A 572 6.87 -2.00 -22.46
C HIS A 572 7.05 -3.52 -22.45
N GLY A 573 6.47 -4.20 -21.45
CA GLY A 573 6.38 -5.66 -21.40
C GLY A 573 5.15 -6.17 -22.14
N ARG A 574 5.28 -7.16 -23.01
CA ARG A 574 4.14 -7.74 -23.75
C ARG A 574 3.15 -8.47 -22.85
N LYS A 575 3.62 -8.98 -21.69
CA LYS A 575 2.80 -9.66 -20.68
C LYS A 575 2.36 -8.72 -19.55
N ASP A 576 2.38 -7.41 -19.81
CA ASP A 576 1.89 -6.42 -18.83
C ASP A 576 0.39 -6.59 -18.61
N GLY A 577 0.03 -7.06 -17.41
CA GLY A 577 -1.36 -7.25 -16.99
C GLY A 577 -1.97 -6.02 -16.30
N ALA A 578 -1.16 -4.99 -16.06
CA ALA A 578 -1.61 -3.74 -15.44
C ALA A 578 -2.01 -2.70 -16.49
N LEU A 579 -1.13 -2.52 -17.49
CA LEU A 579 -1.35 -1.60 -18.60
C LEU A 579 -1.15 -2.37 -19.91
N PRO A 580 -2.19 -2.52 -20.77
CA PRO A 580 -2.10 -3.33 -21.98
C PRO A 580 -1.03 -2.82 -22.96
N VAL A 581 -0.15 -3.70 -23.45
CA VAL A 581 0.89 -3.38 -24.43
C VAL A 581 0.34 -2.74 -25.72
N ALA A 582 -0.89 -3.09 -26.09
CA ALA A 582 -1.56 -2.52 -27.28
C ALA A 582 -1.58 -0.99 -27.27
N LYS A 583 -1.72 -0.36 -26.11
CA LYS A 583 -1.69 1.11 -25.96
C LYS A 583 -0.30 1.69 -26.20
N ALA A 584 0.75 1.00 -25.77
CA ALA A 584 2.12 1.40 -26.05
C ALA A 584 2.48 1.21 -27.54
N GLU A 585 2.04 0.11 -28.15
CA GLU A 585 2.21 -0.14 -29.60
C GLU A 585 1.43 0.90 -30.44
N GLU A 586 0.26 1.30 -29.99
CA GLU A 586 -0.52 2.37 -30.64
C GLU A 586 0.19 3.72 -30.53
N LEU A 587 0.73 4.08 -29.35
CA LEU A 587 1.54 5.28 -29.15
C LEU A 587 2.75 5.28 -30.12
N ILE A 588 3.51 4.17 -30.16
CA ILE A 588 4.66 4.03 -31.05
C ILE A 588 4.27 4.25 -32.51
N ARG A 589 3.20 3.62 -32.95
CA ARG A 589 2.66 3.78 -34.32
C ARG A 589 2.29 5.23 -34.62
N LYS A 590 1.59 5.89 -33.70
CA LYS A 590 1.18 7.30 -33.81
C LYS A 590 2.38 8.25 -33.84
N LEU A 591 3.35 8.06 -32.96
CA LEU A 591 4.59 8.84 -32.96
C LEU A 591 5.32 8.72 -34.31
N LYS A 592 5.51 7.50 -34.83
CA LYS A 592 6.18 7.24 -36.11
C LYS A 592 5.39 7.84 -37.30
N SER A 593 4.06 7.72 -37.32
CA SER A 593 3.24 8.30 -38.38
C SER A 593 3.26 9.83 -38.42
N ASN A 594 3.57 10.47 -37.28
CA ASN A 594 3.79 11.91 -37.16
C ASN A 594 5.28 12.31 -37.40
N GLY A 595 6.12 11.40 -37.92
CA GLY A 595 7.53 11.66 -38.25
C GLY A 595 8.46 11.79 -37.03
N ILE A 596 8.03 11.38 -35.86
CA ILE A 596 8.78 11.45 -34.61
C ILE A 596 9.78 10.28 -34.54
N VAL A 597 11.02 10.54 -34.13
CA VAL A 597 12.05 9.52 -33.97
C VAL A 597 11.79 8.73 -32.69
N VAL A 598 11.47 7.44 -32.83
CA VAL A 598 11.16 6.55 -31.70
C VAL A 598 12.22 5.47 -31.57
N THR A 599 12.76 5.30 -30.37
CA THR A 599 13.49 4.10 -29.96
C THR A 599 12.56 3.23 -29.13
N GLU A 600 12.24 2.05 -29.63
CA GLU A 600 11.25 1.16 -28.99
C GLU A 600 11.89 -0.13 -28.46
N ARG A 601 11.38 -0.59 -27.32
CA ARG A 601 11.75 -1.86 -26.66
C ARG A 601 10.50 -2.54 -26.12
N ILE A 602 9.83 -3.34 -26.95
CA ILE A 602 8.71 -4.19 -26.52
C ILE A 602 9.26 -5.59 -26.23
N MET A 603 9.14 -6.04 -24.98
CA MET A 603 9.76 -7.26 -24.47
C MET A 603 8.71 -8.37 -24.30
N ASP A 604 8.87 -9.48 -25.04
CA ASP A 604 7.86 -10.57 -25.11
C ASP A 604 7.63 -11.32 -23.80
N ASP A 605 8.61 -11.37 -22.91
CA ASP A 605 8.60 -12.12 -21.66
C ASP A 605 8.32 -11.25 -20.40
N LYS A 606 8.33 -9.93 -20.55
CA LYS A 606 8.21 -8.98 -19.43
C LYS A 606 6.78 -8.63 -19.10
N THR A 607 6.55 -8.40 -17.80
CA THR A 607 5.29 -7.93 -17.21
C THR A 607 5.34 -6.43 -16.95
N HIS A 608 4.55 -5.92 -15.98
CA HIS A 608 4.59 -4.52 -15.53
C HIS A 608 5.80 -4.27 -14.61
N GLU A 609 6.97 -4.19 -15.20
CA GLU A 609 8.25 -4.09 -14.46
C GLU A 609 9.22 -3.11 -15.10
N TYR A 610 10.23 -2.69 -14.33
CA TYR A 610 11.31 -1.88 -14.85
C TYR A 610 12.18 -2.67 -15.86
N PRO A 611 12.88 -1.96 -16.78
CA PRO A 611 13.74 -2.61 -17.78
C PRO A 611 14.82 -3.48 -17.16
N ASP A 612 15.21 -4.52 -17.88
CA ASP A 612 16.39 -5.31 -17.59
C ASP A 612 17.71 -4.58 -17.95
N ASP A 613 18.84 -5.18 -17.62
CA ASP A 613 20.16 -4.55 -17.83
C ASP A 613 20.49 -4.31 -19.31
N GLU A 614 20.01 -5.18 -20.23
CA GLU A 614 20.21 -4.98 -21.68
C GLU A 614 19.44 -3.74 -22.16
N THR A 615 18.16 -3.65 -21.82
CA THR A 615 17.33 -2.49 -22.16
C THR A 615 17.85 -1.21 -21.52
N ASN A 616 18.33 -1.28 -20.27
CA ASN A 616 18.94 -0.14 -19.58
C ASN A 616 20.22 0.34 -20.28
N LYS A 617 21.02 -0.57 -20.86
CA LYS A 617 22.19 -0.19 -21.66
C LYS A 617 21.80 0.59 -22.92
N ILE A 618 20.79 0.11 -23.64
CA ILE A 618 20.25 0.81 -24.83
C ILE A 618 19.67 2.18 -24.44
N TYR A 619 18.98 2.25 -23.31
CA TYR A 619 18.46 3.52 -22.79
C TYR A 619 19.58 4.50 -22.43
N PHE A 620 20.65 4.04 -21.80
CA PHE A 620 21.81 4.87 -21.50
C PHE A 620 22.51 5.39 -22.79
N GLU A 621 22.67 4.55 -23.79
CA GLU A 621 23.24 4.94 -25.09
C GLU A 621 22.33 6.00 -25.77
N TRP A 622 21.04 5.83 -25.69
CA TRP A 622 20.06 6.81 -26.18
C TRP A 622 20.17 8.15 -25.43
N LEU A 623 20.22 8.13 -24.08
CA LEU A 623 20.41 9.33 -23.26
C LEU A 623 21.68 10.08 -23.63
N THR A 624 22.79 9.39 -23.74
CA THR A 624 24.09 9.96 -24.12
C THR A 624 24.02 10.64 -25.48
N LYS A 625 23.50 9.95 -26.50
CA LYS A 625 23.35 10.47 -27.85
C LYS A 625 22.55 11.76 -27.98
N ILE A 626 21.46 11.89 -27.18
CA ILE A 626 20.58 13.08 -27.24
C ILE A 626 21.12 14.26 -26.45
N THR A 627 22.00 14.02 -25.47
CA THR A 627 22.59 15.06 -24.61
C THR A 627 23.99 15.47 -25.05
N GLU A 628 24.68 14.72 -25.92
CA GLU A 628 25.94 15.13 -26.54
C GLU A 628 25.75 16.15 -27.68
N LYS A 629 24.57 16.17 -28.30
CA LYS A 629 24.20 17.14 -29.36
C LYS A 629 23.64 18.42 -28.73
#